data_9256187a9580a59e333f9283d6c944db
#
_entry.id   9256187a9580a59e333f9283d6c944db
#
_cell.length_a   1.000
_cell.length_b   1.000
_cell.length_c   1.000
_cell.angle_alpha   90.00
_cell.angle_beta   90.00
_cell.angle_gamma   90.00
#
_symmetry.space_group_name_H-M   'P 1'
#
loop_
_entity.id
_entity.type
_entity.pdbx_description
1 polymer ?
#
loop_
_entity_poly.entity_id
_entity_poly.type
_entity_poly.pdbx_seq_one_letter_code
_entity_poly.pdbx_strand_id
1 'polypeptide(L)'
;MITAIHNPAIYNGIKVFTAGGRDADEIQTKDIEDYISDIKPEEVKEVTYDEGKASGYIEEIYPLNEYLDNIIASVDMQAIRNAGLKVAVDPMYGVSETSIKTILLTARCEVSTIHERHDTLFGGKLPAPSASTLHALQNFVVEKGYDIGIATDGDADRIGVIDDKGN
;
A
#
# COMPACT_ATOMS: atom_id res chain seq x y z
N MET A 1 4.19 12.06 -5.18
CA MET A 1 4.33 10.60 -5.16
C MET A 1 3.52 10.00 -6.30
N ILE A 2 4.10 9.07 -7.09
CA ILE A 2 3.35 8.29 -8.08
C ILE A 2 2.86 7.03 -7.39
N THR A 3 1.60 6.68 -7.59
CA THR A 3 0.94 5.57 -6.89
C THR A 3 -0.04 4.83 -7.81
N ALA A 4 -0.27 3.55 -7.54
CA ALA A 4 -1.29 2.77 -8.23
C ALA A 4 -2.71 3.20 -7.83
N ILE A 5 -2.88 3.74 -6.63
CA ILE A 5 -4.20 4.01 -6.05
C ILE A 5 -5.06 2.73 -6.12
N HIS A 6 -6.37 2.83 -5.96
CA HIS A 6 -7.34 1.74 -6.11
C HIS A 6 -7.92 1.64 -7.54
N ASN A 7 -7.27 2.27 -8.49
CA ASN A 7 -7.71 2.30 -9.89
C ASN A 7 -7.38 0.99 -10.63
N PRO A 8 -8.04 0.73 -11.77
CA PRO A 8 -7.58 -0.30 -12.69
C PRO A 8 -6.10 -0.11 -13.07
N ALA A 9 -5.37 -1.21 -13.27
CA ALA A 9 -3.91 -1.25 -13.46
C ALA A 9 -3.38 -0.39 -14.63
N ILE A 10 -4.24 0.05 -15.53
CA ILE A 10 -3.88 0.93 -16.66
C ILE A 10 -3.75 2.41 -16.28
N TYR A 11 -4.11 2.78 -15.05
CA TYR A 11 -4.04 4.16 -14.55
C TYR A 11 -3.03 4.27 -13.42
N ASN A 12 -2.30 5.38 -13.41
CA ASN A 12 -1.49 5.83 -12.28
C ASN A 12 -2.13 7.06 -11.64
N GLY A 13 -1.82 7.29 -10.37
CA GLY A 13 -2.18 8.51 -9.66
C GLY A 13 -0.95 9.30 -9.25
N ILE A 14 -1.14 10.59 -9.05
CA ILE A 14 -0.14 11.47 -8.46
C ILE A 14 -0.71 12.05 -7.18
N LYS A 15 -0.05 11.78 -6.05
CA LYS A 15 -0.36 12.43 -4.78
C LYS A 15 0.66 13.54 -4.51
N VAL A 16 0.17 14.72 -4.15
CA VAL A 16 1.00 15.87 -3.79
C VAL A 16 0.96 16.05 -2.28
N PHE A 17 2.12 16.14 -1.66
CA PHE A 17 2.26 16.36 -0.23
C PHE A 17 2.86 17.73 0.04
N THR A 18 2.36 18.40 1.07
CA THR A 18 2.85 19.68 1.57
C THR A 18 3.81 19.48 2.74
N ALA A 19 4.39 20.57 3.24
CA ALA A 19 5.26 20.56 4.39
C ALA A 19 4.59 19.88 5.60
N GLY A 20 5.33 18.97 6.23
CA GLY A 20 4.83 18.15 7.35
C GLY A 20 4.10 16.87 6.91
N GLY A 21 4.19 16.47 5.63
CA GLY A 21 3.69 15.18 5.13
C GLY A 21 2.16 15.12 5.00
N ARG A 22 1.49 16.26 4.92
CA ARG A 22 0.03 16.33 4.70
C ARG A 22 -0.30 16.31 3.22
N ASP A 23 -1.40 15.68 2.84
CA ASP A 23 -1.94 15.79 1.48
C ASP A 23 -2.22 17.25 1.13
N ALA A 24 -1.92 17.64 -0.12
CA ALA A 24 -2.35 18.91 -0.66
C ALA A 24 -3.88 18.97 -0.72
N ASP A 25 -4.45 20.13 -0.39
CA ASP A 25 -5.88 20.36 -0.50
C ASP A 25 -6.33 20.59 -1.97
N GLU A 26 -7.64 20.68 -2.17
CA GLU A 26 -8.23 20.85 -3.50
C GLU A 26 -7.80 22.16 -4.18
N ILE A 27 -7.55 23.23 -3.40
CA ILE A 27 -7.10 24.51 -3.93
C ILE A 27 -5.67 24.37 -4.46
N GLN A 28 -4.78 23.76 -3.67
CA GLN A 28 -3.38 23.55 -4.02
C GLN A 28 -3.24 22.62 -5.23
N THR A 29 -4.02 21.54 -5.29
CA THR A 29 -4.02 20.64 -6.45
C THR A 29 -4.56 21.31 -7.68
N LYS A 30 -5.61 22.12 -7.55
CA LYS A 30 -6.16 22.89 -8.68
C LYS A 30 -5.18 23.92 -9.23
N ASP A 31 -4.48 24.66 -8.37
CA ASP A 31 -3.44 25.61 -8.78
C ASP A 31 -2.33 24.92 -9.58
N ILE A 32 -1.92 23.70 -9.15
CA ILE A 32 -0.93 22.88 -9.86
C ILE A 32 -1.45 22.43 -11.23
N GLU A 33 -2.70 21.96 -11.32
CA GLU A 33 -3.33 21.55 -12.58
C GLU A 33 -3.43 22.71 -13.56
N ASP A 34 -3.85 23.87 -13.08
CA ASP A 34 -3.93 25.08 -13.90
C ASP A 34 -2.55 25.50 -14.44
N TYR A 35 -1.52 25.44 -13.56
CA TYR A 35 -0.14 25.71 -14.00
C TYR A 35 0.37 24.69 -15.03
N ILE A 36 0.09 23.40 -14.85
CA ILE A 36 0.48 22.35 -15.79
C ILE A 36 -0.22 22.53 -17.13
N SER A 37 -1.47 22.98 -17.16
CA SER A 37 -2.24 23.17 -18.39
C SER A 37 -1.65 24.26 -19.30
N ASP A 38 -0.88 25.19 -18.75
CA ASP A 38 -0.21 26.26 -19.48
C ASP A 38 1.17 25.84 -20.05
N ILE A 39 1.71 24.68 -19.61
CA ILE A 39 3.01 24.17 -20.08
C ILE A 39 2.83 23.47 -21.43
N LYS A 40 3.63 23.90 -22.42
CA LYS A 40 3.64 23.20 -23.69
C LYS A 40 4.51 21.96 -23.66
N PRO A 41 4.15 20.90 -24.40
CA PRO A 41 4.92 19.64 -24.42
C PRO A 41 6.41 19.84 -24.71
N GLU A 42 6.77 20.78 -25.61
CA GLU A 42 8.15 21.08 -25.96
C GLU A 42 8.97 21.78 -24.85
N GLU A 43 8.30 22.27 -23.81
CA GLU A 43 8.94 22.90 -22.66
C GLU A 43 9.31 21.87 -21.57
N VAL A 44 8.76 20.65 -21.66
CA VAL A 44 9.06 19.56 -20.74
C VAL A 44 10.45 19.00 -21.05
N LYS A 45 11.35 19.10 -20.07
CA LYS A 45 12.71 18.55 -20.19
C LYS A 45 12.70 17.09 -19.73
N GLU A 46 13.31 16.25 -20.54
CA GLU A 46 13.47 14.84 -20.25
C GLU A 46 14.94 14.50 -19.98
N VAL A 47 15.17 13.56 -19.09
CA VAL A 47 16.47 12.96 -18.83
C VAL A 47 16.30 11.45 -18.67
N THR A 48 17.26 10.68 -19.14
CA THR A 48 17.25 9.25 -18.89
C THR A 48 17.51 8.96 -17.41
N TYR A 49 17.11 7.78 -16.94
CA TYR A 49 17.34 7.38 -15.56
C TYR A 49 18.81 7.44 -15.16
N ASP A 50 19.69 6.91 -16.02
CA ASP A 50 21.14 6.87 -15.76
C ASP A 50 21.76 8.27 -15.73
N GLU A 51 21.38 9.16 -16.66
CA GLU A 51 21.79 10.57 -16.64
C GLU A 51 21.26 11.30 -15.43
N GLY A 52 20.00 11.04 -15.03
CA GLY A 52 19.41 11.62 -13.84
C GLY A 52 20.15 11.22 -12.57
N LYS A 53 20.54 9.95 -12.43
CA LYS A 53 21.40 9.48 -11.33
C LYS A 53 22.79 10.11 -11.36
N ALA A 54 23.44 10.11 -12.52
CA ALA A 54 24.79 10.64 -12.66
C ALA A 54 24.89 12.16 -12.36
N SER A 55 23.83 12.91 -12.66
CA SER A 55 23.73 14.35 -12.41
C SER A 55 23.15 14.73 -11.04
N GLY A 56 22.69 13.74 -10.26
CA GLY A 56 22.08 13.97 -8.96
C GLY A 56 20.63 14.47 -9.00
N TYR A 57 19.96 14.43 -10.17
CA TYR A 57 18.53 14.71 -10.26
C TYR A 57 17.68 13.56 -9.74
N ILE A 58 18.21 12.33 -9.73
CA ILE A 58 17.55 11.14 -9.19
C ILE A 58 18.40 10.61 -8.05
N GLU A 59 17.78 10.50 -6.87
CA GLU A 59 18.33 9.86 -5.68
C GLU A 59 17.52 8.61 -5.34
N GLU A 60 18.19 7.48 -5.13
CA GLU A 60 17.55 6.27 -4.64
C GLU A 60 17.57 6.24 -3.12
N ILE A 61 16.42 6.03 -2.52
CA ILE A 61 16.27 5.88 -1.07
C ILE A 61 15.61 4.55 -0.74
N TYR A 62 15.92 4.01 0.44
CA TYR A 62 15.37 2.74 0.93
C TYR A 62 14.70 2.92 2.31
N PRO A 63 13.55 3.60 2.39
CA PRO A 63 12.95 4.02 3.66
C PRO A 63 12.20 2.91 4.39
N LEU A 64 12.07 1.70 3.82
CA LEU A 64 11.21 0.64 4.34
C LEU A 64 11.56 0.24 5.78
N ASN A 65 12.83 0.04 6.09
CA ASN A 65 13.24 -0.39 7.44
C ASN A 65 12.94 0.67 8.49
N GLU A 66 13.26 1.94 8.20
CA GLU A 66 12.95 3.06 9.10
C GLU A 66 11.43 3.21 9.30
N TYR A 67 10.65 3.06 8.24
CA TYR A 67 9.19 3.04 8.31
C TYR A 67 8.68 1.93 9.22
N LEU A 68 9.17 0.69 9.05
CA LEU A 68 8.78 -0.45 9.88
C LEU A 68 9.14 -0.25 11.35
N ASP A 69 10.34 0.24 11.64
CA ASP A 69 10.80 0.52 13.01
C ASP A 69 9.89 1.56 13.69
N ASN A 70 9.51 2.61 12.97
CA ASN A 70 8.60 3.64 13.48
C ASN A 70 7.19 3.07 13.76
N ILE A 71 6.64 2.24 12.87
CA ILE A 71 5.34 1.59 13.09
C ILE A 71 5.41 0.66 14.30
N ILE A 72 6.43 -0.20 14.38
CA ILE A 72 6.61 -1.13 15.50
C ILE A 72 6.74 -0.38 16.83
N ALA A 73 7.43 0.74 16.85
CA ALA A 73 7.58 1.59 18.04
C ALA A 73 6.27 2.29 18.46
N SER A 74 5.36 2.53 17.52
CA SER A 74 4.08 3.24 17.77
C SER A 74 2.93 2.32 18.21
N VAL A 75 3.08 0.99 18.09
CA VAL A 75 2.05 -0.01 18.34
C VAL A 75 2.37 -0.80 19.61
N ASP A 76 1.34 -1.17 20.38
CA ASP A 76 1.52 -2.10 21.52
C ASP A 76 1.76 -3.54 21.02
N MET A 77 2.99 -3.77 20.58
CA MET A 77 3.44 -5.08 20.10
C MET A 77 3.31 -6.19 21.18
N GLN A 78 3.36 -5.83 22.47
CA GLN A 78 3.23 -6.81 23.54
C GLN A 78 1.77 -7.27 23.70
N ALA A 79 0.80 -6.37 23.55
CA ALA A 79 -0.61 -6.74 23.57
C ALA A 79 -0.94 -7.71 22.40
N ILE A 80 -0.47 -7.41 21.20
CA ILE A 80 -0.67 -8.28 20.03
C ILE A 80 -0.02 -9.64 20.25
N ARG A 81 1.21 -9.66 20.77
CA ARG A 81 1.94 -10.91 21.07
C ARG A 81 1.21 -11.78 22.09
N ASN A 82 0.66 -11.16 23.14
CA ASN A 82 -0.07 -11.87 24.19
C ASN A 82 -1.39 -12.46 23.67
N ALA A 83 -1.99 -11.86 22.64
CA ALA A 83 -3.22 -12.36 22.05
C ALA A 83 -3.01 -13.65 21.24
N GLY A 84 -1.79 -13.91 20.74
CA GLY A 84 -1.43 -15.15 20.02
C GLY A 84 -2.24 -15.37 18.73
N LEU A 85 -2.51 -14.30 18.00
CA LEU A 85 -3.43 -14.30 16.86
C LEU A 85 -2.91 -15.09 15.67
N LYS A 86 -3.84 -15.75 14.98
CA LYS A 86 -3.69 -16.27 13.61
C LYS A 86 -4.29 -15.28 12.63
N VAL A 87 -3.45 -14.73 11.78
CA VAL A 87 -3.83 -13.63 10.87
C VAL A 87 -3.67 -14.05 9.41
N ALA A 88 -4.76 -13.95 8.65
CA ALA A 88 -4.72 -14.08 7.19
C ALA A 88 -4.53 -12.70 6.57
N VAL A 89 -3.59 -12.55 5.65
CA VAL A 89 -3.29 -11.27 5.00
C VAL A 89 -3.55 -11.37 3.50
N ASP A 90 -4.23 -10.39 2.94
CA ASP A 90 -4.44 -10.23 1.50
C ASP A 90 -3.96 -8.83 1.06
N PRO A 91 -2.73 -8.68 0.58
CA PRO A 91 -2.25 -7.41 0.03
C PRO A 91 -2.86 -7.08 -1.33
N MET A 92 -3.76 -7.90 -1.86
CA MET A 92 -4.39 -7.74 -3.17
C MET A 92 -3.37 -7.48 -4.30
N TYR A 93 -2.24 -8.20 -4.26
CA TYR A 93 -1.08 -8.03 -5.15
C TYR A 93 -0.37 -6.67 -5.03
N GLY A 94 -0.70 -5.86 -4.02
CA GLY A 94 -0.17 -4.52 -3.76
C GLY A 94 1.10 -4.51 -2.91
N VAL A 95 1.46 -3.34 -2.42
CA VAL A 95 2.77 -3.06 -1.80
C VAL A 95 2.89 -3.45 -0.33
N SER A 96 1.79 -3.79 0.35
CA SER A 96 1.78 -4.01 1.80
C SER A 96 2.31 -5.38 2.25
N GLU A 97 2.50 -6.33 1.33
CA GLU A 97 2.86 -7.72 1.68
C GLU A 97 4.01 -7.78 2.68
N THR A 98 5.15 -7.21 2.32
CA THR A 98 6.35 -7.26 3.16
C THR A 98 6.17 -6.51 4.47
N SER A 99 5.55 -5.34 4.46
CA SER A 99 5.42 -4.51 5.65
C SER A 99 4.48 -5.11 6.69
N ILE A 100 3.26 -5.46 6.33
CA ILE A 100 2.28 -6.05 7.26
C ILE A 100 2.78 -7.38 7.78
N LYS A 101 3.29 -8.25 6.92
CA LYS A 101 3.82 -9.56 7.30
C LYS A 101 4.98 -9.43 8.29
N THR A 102 5.91 -8.51 8.05
CA THR A 102 7.04 -8.26 8.94
C THR A 102 6.58 -7.80 10.32
N ILE A 103 5.64 -6.85 10.39
CA ILE A 103 5.09 -6.35 11.66
C ILE A 103 4.40 -7.46 12.44
N LEU A 104 3.52 -8.23 11.79
CA LEU A 104 2.77 -9.33 12.43
C LEU A 104 3.69 -10.44 12.90
N LEU A 105 4.70 -10.84 12.11
CA LEU A 105 5.69 -11.84 12.53
C LEU A 105 6.54 -11.34 13.70
N THR A 106 6.90 -10.05 13.73
CA THR A 106 7.59 -9.42 14.87
C THR A 106 6.73 -9.46 16.13
N ALA A 107 5.42 -9.35 15.97
CA ALA A 107 4.44 -9.54 17.06
C ALA A 107 4.18 -11.02 17.40
N ARG A 108 4.86 -11.98 16.75
CA ARG A 108 4.70 -13.43 16.94
C ARG A 108 3.31 -13.96 16.58
N CYS A 109 2.61 -13.33 15.67
CA CYS A 109 1.39 -13.88 15.09
C CYS A 109 1.73 -15.06 14.17
N GLU A 110 0.80 -16.01 14.06
CA GLU A 110 0.78 -16.98 12.96
C GLU A 110 0.21 -16.28 11.73
N VAL A 111 1.01 -16.15 10.66
CA VAL A 111 0.61 -15.36 9.49
C VAL A 111 0.61 -16.21 8.23
N SER A 112 -0.49 -16.17 7.50
CA SER A 112 -0.54 -16.66 6.12
C SER A 112 -1.02 -15.56 5.17
N THR A 113 -0.49 -15.56 3.97
CA THR A 113 -0.78 -14.54 2.98
C THR A 113 -1.37 -15.19 1.72
N ILE A 114 -2.43 -14.60 1.19
CA ILE A 114 -2.95 -14.89 -0.16
C ILE A 114 -2.64 -13.71 -1.07
N HIS A 115 -2.62 -13.91 -2.38
CA HIS A 115 -2.34 -12.87 -3.38
C HIS A 115 -1.06 -12.04 -3.09
N GLU A 116 -0.03 -12.70 -2.53
CA GLU A 116 1.23 -12.04 -2.10
C GLU A 116 2.18 -11.73 -3.26
N ARG A 117 2.02 -12.44 -4.39
CA ARG A 117 2.93 -12.25 -5.52
C ARG A 117 2.76 -10.85 -6.12
N HIS A 118 3.87 -10.15 -6.33
CA HIS A 118 3.84 -8.91 -7.09
C HIS A 118 3.25 -9.14 -8.49
N ASP A 119 2.18 -8.42 -8.81
CA ASP A 119 1.50 -8.49 -10.09
C ASP A 119 1.02 -7.09 -10.48
N THR A 120 1.62 -6.54 -11.52
CA THR A 120 1.29 -5.19 -12.03
C THR A 120 -0.13 -5.06 -12.58
N LEU A 121 -0.81 -6.19 -12.81
CA LEU A 121 -2.22 -6.22 -13.22
C LEU A 121 -3.17 -6.56 -12.06
N PHE A 122 -2.65 -6.69 -10.83
CA PHE A 122 -3.44 -7.03 -9.64
C PHE A 122 -4.30 -8.28 -9.79
N GLY A 123 -3.76 -9.34 -10.46
CA GLY A 123 -4.50 -10.56 -10.73
C GLY A 123 -5.72 -10.36 -11.64
N GLY A 124 -5.75 -9.27 -12.41
CA GLY A 124 -6.89 -8.90 -13.26
C GLY A 124 -8.11 -8.38 -12.49
N LYS A 125 -7.93 -8.00 -11.22
CA LYS A 125 -9.00 -7.50 -10.34
C LYS A 125 -8.75 -6.04 -9.95
N LEU A 126 -9.78 -5.40 -9.43
CA LEU A 126 -9.63 -4.10 -8.80
C LEU A 126 -8.94 -4.29 -7.43
N PRO A 127 -7.79 -3.66 -7.15
CA PRO A 127 -7.09 -3.78 -5.87
C PRO A 127 -7.72 -2.86 -4.82
N ALA A 128 -8.97 -3.13 -4.48
CA ALA A 128 -9.74 -2.36 -3.50
C ALA A 128 -10.46 -3.32 -2.54
N PRO A 129 -10.22 -3.24 -1.23
CA PRO A 129 -10.83 -4.12 -0.24
C PRO A 129 -12.31 -3.74 -0.02
N SER A 130 -13.19 -4.43 -0.73
CA SER A 130 -14.64 -4.26 -0.66
C SER A 130 -15.33 -5.59 -0.46
N ALA A 131 -16.60 -5.57 -0.07
CA ALA A 131 -17.37 -6.80 0.12
C ALA A 131 -17.35 -7.72 -1.11
N SER A 132 -17.30 -7.14 -2.32
CA SER A 132 -17.28 -7.91 -3.57
C SER A 132 -15.90 -8.48 -3.93
N THR A 133 -14.82 -7.96 -3.36
CA THR A 133 -13.45 -8.38 -3.67
C THR A 133 -12.84 -9.30 -2.63
N LEU A 134 -13.38 -9.31 -1.40
CA LEU A 134 -12.81 -10.02 -0.25
C LEU A 134 -13.27 -11.47 -0.10
N HIS A 135 -14.09 -12.02 -1.01
CA HIS A 135 -14.61 -13.40 -0.88
C HIS A 135 -13.51 -14.46 -0.70
N ALA A 136 -12.37 -14.30 -1.37
CA ALA A 136 -11.26 -15.25 -1.22
C ALA A 136 -10.68 -15.22 0.21
N LEU A 137 -10.51 -14.01 0.78
CA LEU A 137 -10.03 -13.85 2.16
C LEU A 137 -11.07 -14.35 3.17
N GLN A 138 -12.36 -14.05 2.98
CA GLN A 138 -13.46 -14.53 3.83
C GLN A 138 -13.46 -16.06 3.91
N ASN A 139 -13.44 -16.74 2.77
CA ASN A 139 -13.39 -18.19 2.72
C ASN A 139 -12.11 -18.73 3.37
N PHE A 140 -10.98 -18.12 3.11
CA PHE A 140 -9.69 -18.54 3.65
C PHE A 140 -9.65 -18.45 5.19
N VAL A 141 -10.16 -17.34 5.77
CA VAL A 141 -10.27 -17.14 7.21
C VAL A 141 -11.12 -18.24 7.85
N VAL A 142 -12.34 -18.45 7.34
CA VAL A 142 -13.30 -19.41 7.90
C VAL A 142 -12.81 -20.86 7.74
N GLU A 143 -12.40 -21.26 6.54
CA GLU A 143 -12.01 -22.64 6.24
C GLU A 143 -10.72 -23.08 6.97
N LYS A 144 -9.81 -22.14 7.20
CA LYS A 144 -8.51 -22.42 7.84
C LYS A 144 -8.48 -22.08 9.33
N GLY A 145 -9.54 -21.47 9.86
CA GLY A 145 -9.66 -21.14 11.29
C GLY A 145 -8.70 -20.03 11.71
N TYR A 146 -8.64 -18.95 10.94
CA TYR A 146 -7.93 -17.71 11.32
C TYR A 146 -8.81 -16.87 12.24
N ASP A 147 -8.18 -16.12 13.15
CA ASP A 147 -8.89 -15.23 14.08
C ASP A 147 -9.32 -13.94 13.37
N ILE A 148 -8.55 -13.51 12.37
CA ILE A 148 -8.78 -12.27 11.62
C ILE A 148 -8.18 -12.35 10.22
N GLY A 149 -8.86 -11.73 9.26
CA GLY A 149 -8.36 -11.46 7.93
C GLY A 149 -8.12 -9.96 7.74
N ILE A 150 -7.00 -9.59 7.14
CA ILE A 150 -6.63 -8.20 6.83
C ILE A 150 -6.34 -8.09 5.34
N ALA A 151 -7.02 -7.19 4.65
CA ALA A 151 -6.72 -6.84 3.26
C ALA A 151 -6.39 -5.37 3.13
N THR A 152 -5.52 -5.03 2.17
CA THR A 152 -5.23 -3.64 1.80
C THR A 152 -5.45 -3.43 0.31
N ASP A 153 -5.64 -2.18 -0.09
CA ASP A 153 -5.63 -1.83 -1.51
C ASP A 153 -4.21 -1.80 -2.10
N GLY A 154 -4.09 -1.42 -3.36
CA GLY A 154 -2.83 -1.53 -4.12
C GLY A 154 -1.68 -0.70 -3.55
N ASP A 155 -1.92 0.47 -2.99
CA ASP A 155 -0.94 1.35 -2.35
C ASP A 155 -1.01 1.36 -0.81
N ALA A 156 -1.89 0.48 -0.25
CA ALA A 156 -1.98 0.19 1.18
C ALA A 156 -2.44 1.36 2.06
N ASP A 157 -3.24 2.30 1.53
CA ASP A 157 -3.81 3.39 2.31
C ASP A 157 -5.25 3.10 2.81
N ARG A 158 -5.83 1.96 2.40
CA ARG A 158 -7.13 1.46 2.87
C ARG A 158 -7.01 0.05 3.39
N ILE A 159 -7.88 -0.29 4.34
CA ILE A 159 -7.91 -1.59 4.97
C ILE A 159 -9.32 -2.18 4.93
N GLY A 160 -9.41 -3.47 4.64
CA GLY A 160 -10.57 -4.31 4.87
C GLY A 160 -10.27 -5.35 5.94
N VAL A 161 -11.20 -5.59 6.83
CA VAL A 161 -11.03 -6.55 7.93
C VAL A 161 -12.15 -7.58 7.90
N ILE A 162 -11.79 -8.84 8.09
CA ILE A 162 -12.70 -9.98 8.17
C ILE A 162 -12.56 -10.61 9.55
N ASP A 163 -13.67 -10.85 10.24
CA ASP A 163 -13.69 -11.58 11.51
C ASP A 163 -13.56 -13.11 11.32
N ASP A 164 -13.48 -13.86 12.42
CA ASP A 164 -13.39 -15.32 12.44
C ASP A 164 -14.60 -16.04 11.82
N LYS A 165 -15.68 -15.32 11.55
CA LYS A 165 -16.92 -15.82 10.93
C LYS A 165 -17.06 -15.45 9.47
N GLY A 166 -16.13 -14.69 8.93
CA GLY A 166 -16.14 -14.24 7.53
C GLY A 166 -16.96 -12.96 7.28
N ASN A 167 -17.27 -12.18 8.33
CA ASN A 167 -17.98 -10.91 8.17
C ASN A 167 -17.03 -9.75 7.95
#